data_5076ad2cbf22acea7159ae7a92837236
#
_entry.id   5076ad2cbf22acea7159ae7a92837236
#
_cell.length_a   1.000
_cell.length_b   1.000
_cell.length_c   1.000
_cell.angle_alpha   90.00
_cell.angle_beta   90.00
_cell.angle_gamma   90.00
#
_symmetry.space_group_name_H-M   'P 1'
#
loop_
_entity.id
_entity.type
_entity.pdbx_description
1 polymer ?
#
loop_
_entity_poly.entity_id
_entity_poly.type
_entity_poly.pdbx_seq_one_letter_code
_entity_poly.pdbx_strand_id
1 'polypeptide(L)'
;MDAKICGVKNFETLKYIINHAHSPKFVGFITNYKKSKRYVNFENLKKLVNIKKRQVNFVSVLVNPDDKILKKIENLNFDYYQLYDVSPEKTKFIKEKYNKKIISTITIENEKDVDRYKYFEKISDIILFDSKGYEKSIGFNHKFLSNVSKSITKMLAGNIKFDDKLDKFCKITDIIDISGSLETSGEKDIS
;
A
#
# COMPACT_ATOMS: atom_id res chain seq x y z
N MET A 1 -6.29 -3.32 -15.05
CA MET A 1 -6.13 -2.68 -13.72
C MET A 1 -5.60 -3.72 -12.76
N ASP A 2 -4.54 -3.39 -12.02
CA ASP A 2 -3.92 -4.28 -11.02
C ASP A 2 -4.59 -4.11 -9.64
N ALA A 3 -4.30 -5.04 -8.71
CA ALA A 3 -4.80 -4.97 -7.35
C ALA A 3 -3.67 -5.12 -6.31
N LYS A 4 -3.88 -4.49 -5.14
CA LYS A 4 -3.12 -4.70 -3.92
C LYS A 4 -4.06 -5.14 -2.80
N ILE A 5 -3.67 -6.15 -2.03
CA ILE A 5 -4.33 -6.53 -0.78
C ILE A 5 -3.44 -6.09 0.38
N CYS A 6 -3.94 -5.16 1.21
CA CYS A 6 -3.18 -4.54 2.28
C CYS A 6 -3.55 -5.09 3.65
N GLY A 7 -2.55 -5.18 4.54
CA GLY A 7 -2.77 -5.59 5.92
C GLY A 7 -2.88 -7.10 6.12
N VAL A 8 -2.18 -7.88 5.33
CA VAL A 8 -2.04 -9.32 5.54
C VAL A 8 -1.11 -9.57 6.73
N LYS A 9 -1.53 -10.40 7.68
CA LYS A 9 -0.80 -10.62 8.94
C LYS A 9 -0.62 -12.08 9.35
N ASN A 10 -1.25 -13.03 8.65
CA ASN A 10 -1.10 -14.45 8.93
C ASN A 10 -0.66 -15.24 7.70
N PHE A 11 -0.07 -16.42 7.95
CA PHE A 11 0.56 -17.24 6.93
C PHE A 11 -0.45 -17.91 6.00
N GLU A 12 -1.59 -18.36 6.52
CA GLU A 12 -2.61 -19.08 5.73
C GLU A 12 -3.22 -18.15 4.68
N THR A 13 -3.61 -16.94 5.10
CA THR A 13 -4.08 -15.91 4.16
C THR A 13 -3.03 -15.58 3.10
N LEU A 14 -1.77 -15.38 3.51
CA LEU A 14 -0.70 -15.05 2.56
C LEU A 14 -0.51 -16.18 1.54
N LYS A 15 -0.48 -17.43 2.01
CA LYS A 15 -0.35 -18.62 1.16
C LYS A 15 -1.53 -18.75 0.19
N TYR A 16 -2.75 -18.52 0.66
CA TYR A 16 -3.94 -18.51 -0.19
C TYR A 16 -3.82 -17.45 -1.29
N ILE A 17 -3.51 -16.20 -0.94
CA ILE A 17 -3.38 -15.08 -1.89
C ILE A 17 -2.32 -15.38 -2.97
N ILE A 18 -1.13 -15.84 -2.57
CA ILE A 18 -0.02 -16.11 -3.51
C ILE A 18 -0.35 -17.26 -4.46
N ASN A 19 -1.10 -18.25 -4.02
CA ASN A 19 -1.42 -19.45 -4.82
C ASN A 19 -2.72 -19.32 -5.60
N HIS A 20 -3.50 -18.27 -5.36
CA HIS A 20 -4.76 -18.04 -6.08
C HIS A 20 -4.52 -17.83 -7.58
N ALA A 21 -5.40 -18.36 -8.43
CA ALA A 21 -5.30 -18.24 -9.89
C ALA A 21 -5.27 -16.77 -10.36
N HIS A 22 -5.98 -15.89 -9.63
CA HIS A 22 -6.03 -14.45 -9.86
C HIS A 22 -5.36 -13.70 -8.68
N SER A 23 -4.11 -14.05 -8.37
CA SER A 23 -3.38 -13.39 -7.29
C SER A 23 -3.21 -11.89 -7.58
N PRO A 24 -3.29 -11.02 -6.56
CA PRO A 24 -3.05 -9.59 -6.73
C PRO A 24 -1.59 -9.34 -7.08
N LYS A 25 -1.30 -8.21 -7.71
CA LYS A 25 0.08 -7.81 -8.02
C LYS A 25 0.89 -7.43 -6.78
N PHE A 26 0.22 -6.98 -5.72
CA PHE A 26 0.87 -6.50 -4.50
C PHE A 26 0.19 -7.05 -3.25
N VAL A 27 1.01 -7.35 -2.23
CA VAL A 27 0.56 -7.66 -0.87
C VAL A 27 1.27 -6.75 0.13
N GLY A 28 0.50 -6.03 0.94
CA GLY A 28 0.99 -5.07 1.92
C GLY A 28 0.99 -5.61 3.36
N PHE A 29 2.07 -5.32 4.09
CA PHE A 29 2.27 -5.66 5.50
C PHE A 29 2.47 -4.39 6.31
N ILE A 30 1.67 -4.17 7.36
CA ILE A 30 1.83 -3.01 8.26
C ILE A 30 3.01 -3.26 9.19
N THR A 31 4.12 -2.54 8.96
CA THR A 31 5.43 -2.91 9.52
C THR A 31 5.80 -2.14 10.78
N ASN A 32 5.45 -0.86 10.90
CA ASN A 32 5.86 -0.03 12.04
C ASN A 32 4.73 0.69 12.77
N TYR A 33 3.50 0.60 12.31
CA TYR A 33 2.36 1.27 12.94
C TYR A 33 1.63 0.34 13.91
N LYS A 34 2.12 0.26 15.15
CA LYS A 34 1.64 -0.66 16.19
C LYS A 34 0.18 -0.45 16.63
N LYS A 35 -0.39 0.74 16.37
CA LYS A 35 -1.80 1.04 16.66
C LYS A 35 -2.75 0.35 15.70
N SER A 36 -2.28 -0.08 14.54
CA SER A 36 -3.12 -0.79 13.58
C SER A 36 -3.39 -2.21 14.06
N LYS A 37 -4.66 -2.64 13.97
CA LYS A 37 -5.07 -4.04 14.17
C LYS A 37 -4.45 -5.00 13.17
N ARG A 38 -3.89 -4.46 12.07
CA ARG A 38 -3.20 -5.20 11.00
C ARG A 38 -1.67 -5.20 11.17
N TYR A 39 -1.17 -4.63 12.28
CA TYR A 39 0.27 -4.60 12.54
C TYR A 39 0.85 -6.00 12.64
N VAL A 40 2.00 -6.20 12.01
CA VAL A 40 2.77 -7.44 12.09
C VAL A 40 4.05 -7.18 12.88
N ASN A 41 4.26 -7.90 13.99
CA ASN A 41 5.52 -7.81 14.71
C ASN A 41 6.67 -8.36 13.85
N PHE A 42 7.90 -7.97 14.19
CA PHE A 42 9.06 -8.26 13.36
C PHE A 42 9.33 -9.76 13.16
N GLU A 43 9.16 -10.59 14.19
CA GLU A 43 9.42 -12.02 14.09
C GLU A 43 8.42 -12.72 13.17
N ASN A 44 7.16 -12.35 13.25
CA ASN A 44 6.12 -12.84 12.33
C ASN A 44 6.34 -12.31 10.91
N LEU A 45 6.69 -11.02 10.78
CA LEU A 45 6.98 -10.40 9.48
C LEU A 45 8.10 -11.15 8.75
N LYS A 46 9.20 -11.43 9.45
CA LYS A 46 10.33 -12.18 8.92
C LYS A 46 9.92 -13.56 8.39
N LYS A 47 9.06 -14.27 9.12
CA LYS A 47 8.52 -15.57 8.68
C LYS A 47 7.61 -15.42 7.45
N LEU A 48 6.71 -14.43 7.44
CA LEU A 48 5.79 -14.19 6.35
C LEU A 48 6.51 -13.88 5.03
N VAL A 49 7.48 -12.93 5.07
CA VAL A 49 8.14 -12.50 3.83
C VAL A 49 9.22 -13.45 3.32
N ASN A 50 9.53 -14.52 4.08
CA ASN A 50 10.44 -15.56 3.65
C ASN A 50 9.78 -16.63 2.73
N ILE A 51 8.48 -16.54 2.48
CA ILE A 51 7.78 -17.45 1.58
C ILE A 51 8.15 -17.16 0.11
N LYS A 52 8.09 -18.18 -0.75
CA LYS A 52 8.23 -18.01 -2.20
C LYS A 52 7.03 -17.25 -2.74
N LYS A 53 7.21 -15.96 -3.04
CA LYS A 53 6.14 -15.00 -3.39
C LYS A 53 5.62 -15.08 -4.82
N ARG A 54 6.18 -15.98 -5.66
CA ARG A 54 5.81 -16.11 -7.09
C ARG A 54 5.85 -14.75 -7.82
N GLN A 55 4.74 -14.32 -8.42
CA GLN A 55 4.62 -13.06 -9.17
C GLN A 55 4.13 -11.87 -8.33
N VAL A 56 3.89 -12.08 -7.02
CA VAL A 56 3.38 -11.05 -6.12
C VAL A 56 4.53 -10.18 -5.59
N ASN A 57 4.35 -8.86 -5.60
CA ASN A 57 5.28 -7.94 -4.98
C ASN A 57 4.92 -7.73 -3.51
N PHE A 58 5.89 -7.85 -2.61
CA PHE A 58 5.72 -7.57 -1.19
C PHE A 58 5.99 -6.11 -0.88
N VAL A 59 5.08 -5.48 -0.15
CA VAL A 59 5.09 -4.07 0.19
C VAL A 59 5.16 -3.91 1.71
N SER A 60 6.24 -3.29 2.21
CA SER A 60 6.32 -2.84 3.60
C SER A 60 5.61 -1.50 3.73
N VAL A 61 4.53 -1.45 4.50
CA VAL A 61 3.76 -0.24 4.78
C VAL A 61 4.31 0.44 6.04
N LEU A 62 4.77 1.67 5.89
CA LEU A 62 5.55 2.42 6.86
C LEU A 62 4.93 3.81 7.08
N VAL A 63 4.73 4.17 8.34
CA VAL A 63 4.28 5.51 8.76
C VAL A 63 5.45 6.22 9.40
N ASN A 64 5.91 7.31 8.78
CA ASN A 64 7.05 8.13 9.22
C ASN A 64 8.20 7.28 9.82
N PRO A 65 8.79 6.34 9.06
CA PRO A 65 9.78 5.42 9.59
C PRO A 65 11.05 6.15 10.01
N ASP A 66 11.64 5.73 11.13
CA ASP A 66 12.98 6.12 11.53
C ASP A 66 14.05 5.19 10.91
N ASP A 67 15.31 5.58 11.03
CA ASP A 67 16.44 4.79 10.49
C ASP A 67 16.56 3.42 11.15
N LYS A 68 16.13 3.30 12.41
CA LYS A 68 16.19 2.03 13.14
C LYS A 68 15.25 1.00 12.52
N ILE A 69 14.02 1.37 12.20
CA ILE A 69 13.08 0.46 11.56
C ILE A 69 13.49 0.15 10.12
N LEU A 70 13.95 1.14 9.35
CA LEU A 70 14.42 0.93 7.99
C LEU A 70 15.60 -0.05 7.93
N LYS A 71 16.61 0.14 8.78
CA LYS A 71 17.75 -0.75 8.90
C LYS A 71 17.35 -2.16 9.35
N LYS A 72 16.33 -2.27 10.22
CA LYS A 72 15.84 -3.57 10.69
C LYS A 72 15.20 -4.41 9.60
N ILE A 73 14.57 -3.76 8.61
CA ILE A 73 13.83 -4.43 7.52
C ILE A 73 14.57 -4.45 6.19
N GLU A 74 15.75 -3.83 6.08
CA GLU A 74 16.47 -3.64 4.81
C GLU A 74 16.73 -4.94 4.05
N ASN A 75 17.06 -6.01 4.79
CA ASN A 75 17.38 -7.34 4.26
C ASN A 75 16.18 -8.27 4.15
N LEU A 76 14.96 -7.79 4.47
CA LEU A 76 13.75 -8.57 4.27
C LEU A 76 13.31 -8.51 2.80
N ASN A 77 12.61 -9.55 2.36
CA ASN A 77 12.21 -9.74 0.96
C ASN A 77 11.05 -8.82 0.53
N PHE A 78 11.22 -7.49 0.72
CA PHE A 78 10.32 -6.48 0.21
C PHE A 78 10.79 -5.93 -1.13
N ASP A 79 9.84 -5.73 -2.06
CA ASP A 79 10.06 -5.08 -3.35
C ASP A 79 9.82 -3.57 -3.26
N TYR A 80 8.83 -3.18 -2.43
CA TYR A 80 8.39 -1.80 -2.29
C TYR A 80 8.35 -1.38 -0.81
N TYR A 81 8.68 -0.11 -0.57
CA TYR A 81 8.32 0.60 0.65
C TYR A 81 7.18 1.57 0.34
N GLN A 82 6.04 1.40 1.01
CA GLN A 82 4.92 2.34 0.98
C GLN A 82 5.04 3.28 2.16
N LEU A 83 5.16 4.59 1.86
CA LEU A 83 5.51 5.61 2.82
C LEU A 83 4.32 6.54 3.09
N TYR A 84 3.89 6.61 4.35
CA TYR A 84 2.97 7.61 4.89
C TYR A 84 3.74 8.66 5.68
N ASP A 85 3.33 9.93 5.58
CA ASP A 85 3.87 11.06 6.36
C ASP A 85 5.40 11.21 6.25
N VAL A 86 5.92 11.06 5.06
CA VAL A 86 7.34 11.21 4.73
C VAL A 86 7.52 12.35 3.73
N SER A 87 8.49 13.25 3.98
CA SER A 87 8.77 14.34 3.05
C SER A 87 9.39 13.83 1.74
N PRO A 88 9.32 14.61 0.65
CA PRO A 88 9.95 14.24 -0.63
C PRO A 88 11.45 13.96 -0.49
N GLU A 89 12.18 14.77 0.27
CA GLU A 89 13.63 14.64 0.49
C GLU A 89 13.96 13.33 1.20
N LYS A 90 13.22 13.02 2.28
CA LYS A 90 13.39 11.76 3.01
C LYS A 90 12.96 10.56 2.16
N THR A 91 11.94 10.71 1.33
CA THR A 91 11.50 9.66 0.38
C THR A 91 12.61 9.33 -0.61
N LYS A 92 13.23 10.36 -1.22
CA LYS A 92 14.38 10.20 -2.13
C LYS A 92 15.55 9.50 -1.42
N PHE A 93 15.91 9.98 -0.22
CA PHE A 93 16.96 9.35 0.59
C PHE A 93 16.70 7.87 0.88
N ILE A 94 15.46 7.50 1.27
CA ILE A 94 15.08 6.11 1.53
C ILE A 94 15.21 5.27 0.26
N LYS A 95 14.72 5.77 -0.89
CA LYS A 95 14.81 5.08 -2.17
C LYS A 95 16.25 4.74 -2.54
N GLU A 96 17.12 5.73 -2.47
CA GLU A 96 18.54 5.60 -2.87
C GLU A 96 19.32 4.72 -1.88
N LYS A 97 19.17 4.97 -0.57
CA LYS A 97 19.91 4.26 0.47
C LYS A 97 19.57 2.77 0.54
N TYR A 98 18.29 2.43 0.45
CA TYR A 98 17.82 1.05 0.63
C TYR A 98 17.55 0.33 -0.69
N ASN A 99 17.73 0.99 -1.83
CA ASN A 99 17.51 0.45 -3.18
C ASN A 99 16.15 -0.26 -3.30
N LYS A 100 15.08 0.40 -2.83
CA LYS A 100 13.71 -0.12 -2.87
C LYS A 100 12.85 0.75 -3.79
N LYS A 101 11.89 0.12 -4.47
CA LYS A 101 10.84 0.86 -5.15
C LYS A 101 9.93 1.53 -4.12
N ILE A 102 9.42 2.72 -4.46
CA ILE A 102 8.65 3.55 -3.52
C ILE A 102 7.21 3.72 -3.99
N ILE A 103 6.29 3.51 -3.04
CA ILE A 103 4.91 3.95 -3.13
C ILE A 103 4.78 5.14 -2.16
N SER A 104 4.64 6.36 -2.69
CA SER A 104 4.36 7.52 -1.85
C SER A 104 2.87 7.69 -1.64
N THR A 105 2.43 7.82 -0.41
CA THR A 105 1.03 7.98 -0.07
C THR A 105 0.66 9.45 0.12
N ILE A 106 -0.35 9.89 -0.62
CA ILE A 106 -0.98 11.20 -0.48
C ILE A 106 -2.33 11.00 0.20
N THR A 107 -2.45 11.48 1.43
CA THR A 107 -3.71 11.45 2.18
C THR A 107 -4.62 12.57 1.72
N ILE A 108 -5.83 12.24 1.28
CA ILE A 108 -6.80 13.16 0.68
C ILE A 108 -7.95 13.44 1.67
N GLU A 109 -8.12 14.70 2.02
CA GLU A 109 -9.29 15.24 2.70
C GLU A 109 -10.15 16.09 1.75
N ASN A 110 -9.49 16.85 0.88
CA ASN A 110 -10.12 17.75 -0.07
C ASN A 110 -9.35 17.74 -1.39
N GLU A 111 -9.92 18.37 -2.43
CA GLU A 111 -9.37 18.35 -3.78
C GLU A 111 -7.95 18.91 -3.88
N LYS A 112 -7.60 19.95 -3.08
CA LYS A 112 -6.26 20.58 -3.09
C LYS A 112 -5.16 19.62 -2.63
N ASP A 113 -5.49 18.62 -1.81
CA ASP A 113 -4.51 17.65 -1.34
C ASP A 113 -3.93 16.81 -2.46
N VAL A 114 -4.70 16.63 -3.55
CA VAL A 114 -4.27 15.86 -4.70
C VAL A 114 -2.99 16.42 -5.30
N ASP A 115 -2.87 17.74 -5.42
CA ASP A 115 -1.72 18.40 -6.04
C ASP A 115 -0.38 18.09 -5.38
N ARG A 116 -0.39 17.60 -4.14
CA ARG A 116 0.84 17.18 -3.44
C ARG A 116 1.59 16.06 -4.15
N TYR A 117 0.93 15.28 -5.05
CA TYR A 117 1.62 14.26 -5.82
C TYR A 117 2.78 14.81 -6.64
N LYS A 118 2.70 16.07 -7.08
CA LYS A 118 3.73 16.75 -7.89
C LYS A 118 5.10 16.79 -7.20
N TYR A 119 5.14 16.78 -5.88
CA TYR A 119 6.39 16.73 -5.11
C TYR A 119 7.04 15.34 -5.13
N PHE A 120 6.28 14.29 -5.45
CA PHE A 120 6.70 12.90 -5.38
C PHE A 120 6.81 12.22 -6.76
N GLU A 121 6.22 12.78 -7.82
CA GLU A 121 6.11 12.13 -9.13
C GLU A 121 7.46 11.73 -9.75
N LYS A 122 8.53 12.48 -9.48
CA LYS A 122 9.88 12.20 -10.03
C LYS A 122 10.70 11.22 -9.17
N ILE A 123 10.26 10.95 -7.95
CA ILE A 123 11.00 10.13 -6.99
C ILE A 123 10.31 8.81 -6.66
N SER A 124 9.01 8.73 -6.86
CA SER A 124 8.20 7.55 -6.54
C SER A 124 7.91 6.72 -7.77
N ASP A 125 7.82 5.40 -7.58
CA ASP A 125 7.45 4.48 -8.65
C ASP A 125 5.92 4.37 -8.79
N ILE A 126 5.21 4.62 -7.69
CA ILE A 126 3.75 4.63 -7.62
C ILE A 126 3.32 5.76 -6.67
N ILE A 127 2.24 6.46 -7.00
CA ILE A 127 1.56 7.40 -6.10
C ILE A 127 0.25 6.75 -5.63
N LEU A 128 0.13 6.55 -4.34
CA LEU A 128 -1.09 6.09 -3.70
C LEU A 128 -1.90 7.29 -3.20
N PHE A 129 -3.13 7.39 -3.63
CA PHE A 129 -4.12 8.32 -3.11
C PHE A 129 -5.03 7.57 -2.14
N ASP A 130 -4.98 7.95 -0.87
CA ASP A 130 -5.74 7.30 0.20
C ASP A 130 -6.58 8.33 0.96
N SER A 131 -7.69 7.90 1.52
CA SER A 131 -8.49 8.75 2.39
C SER A 131 -7.80 9.00 3.74
N LYS A 132 -8.14 10.10 4.40
CA LYS A 132 -7.66 10.36 5.76
C LYS A 132 -8.17 9.31 6.74
N GLY A 133 -7.31 8.93 7.67
CA GLY A 133 -7.60 8.00 8.77
C GLY A 133 -7.13 6.57 8.52
N TYR A 134 -6.12 6.16 9.26
CA TYR A 134 -5.47 4.85 9.13
C TYR A 134 -6.38 3.66 9.47
N GLU A 135 -7.41 3.86 10.31
CA GLU A 135 -8.29 2.79 10.80
C GLU A 135 -9.74 2.93 10.31
N LYS A 136 -10.19 4.14 10.04
CA LYS A 136 -11.55 4.42 9.52
C LYS A 136 -11.42 5.28 8.29
N SER A 137 -11.38 4.64 7.14
CA SER A 137 -11.41 5.30 5.84
C SER A 137 -12.78 5.95 5.64
N ILE A 138 -12.82 7.26 5.65
CA ILE A 138 -14.06 8.03 5.41
C ILE A 138 -14.41 7.97 3.90
N GLY A 139 -13.43 7.66 3.07
CA GLY A 139 -13.52 7.79 1.62
C GLY A 139 -13.35 9.26 1.20
N PHE A 140 -13.09 9.47 -0.08
CA PHE A 140 -13.06 10.79 -0.69
C PHE A 140 -13.66 10.73 -2.09
N ASN A 141 -13.96 11.89 -2.69
CA ASN A 141 -14.49 11.94 -4.05
C ASN A 141 -13.38 11.61 -5.06
N HIS A 142 -13.41 10.40 -5.61
CA HIS A 142 -12.41 9.91 -6.55
C HIS A 142 -12.31 10.75 -7.84
N LYS A 143 -13.32 11.58 -8.15
CA LYS A 143 -13.26 12.53 -9.28
C LYS A 143 -12.14 13.56 -9.14
N PHE A 144 -11.65 13.81 -7.91
CA PHE A 144 -10.50 14.69 -7.67
C PHE A 144 -9.24 14.21 -8.41
N LEU A 145 -9.17 12.92 -8.74
CA LEU A 145 -8.02 12.34 -9.46
C LEU A 145 -8.10 12.50 -10.98
N SER A 146 -9.19 13.05 -11.53
CA SER A 146 -9.38 13.18 -12.99
C SER A 146 -8.28 13.98 -13.67
N ASN A 147 -7.73 14.98 -12.99
CA ASN A 147 -6.69 15.88 -13.49
C ASN A 147 -5.26 15.46 -13.14
N VAL A 148 -5.10 14.33 -12.45
CA VAL A 148 -3.77 13.78 -12.13
C VAL A 148 -3.10 13.28 -13.41
N SER A 149 -1.83 13.61 -13.58
CA SER A 149 -1.04 13.24 -14.76
C SER A 149 -1.17 11.75 -15.09
N LYS A 150 -1.27 11.44 -16.37
CA LYS A 150 -1.24 10.06 -16.87
C LYS A 150 0.16 9.46 -16.92
N SER A 151 1.19 10.27 -16.71
CA SER A 151 2.58 9.81 -16.71
C SER A 151 3.00 9.08 -15.44
N ILE A 152 2.21 9.20 -14.37
CA ILE A 152 2.46 8.50 -13.10
C ILE A 152 1.59 7.25 -12.98
N THR A 153 2.12 6.21 -12.34
CA THR A 153 1.33 5.05 -11.94
C THR A 153 0.52 5.40 -10.70
N LYS A 154 -0.80 5.35 -10.82
CA LYS A 154 -1.74 5.70 -9.76
C LYS A 154 -2.25 4.46 -9.05
N MET A 155 -2.22 4.50 -7.72
CA MET A 155 -2.90 3.54 -6.85
C MET A 155 -3.97 4.26 -6.05
N LEU A 156 -5.15 3.67 -5.92
CA LEU A 156 -6.29 4.23 -5.21
C LEU A 156 -6.66 3.36 -4.03
N ALA A 157 -6.74 3.96 -2.85
CA ALA A 157 -7.30 3.37 -1.63
C ALA A 157 -8.45 4.24 -1.10
N GLY A 158 -8.97 3.87 0.06
CA GLY A 158 -10.01 4.63 0.73
C GLY A 158 -11.43 4.18 0.37
N ASN A 159 -12.00 3.35 1.23
CA ASN A 159 -13.39 2.89 1.15
C ASN A 159 -13.76 2.14 -0.15
N ILE A 160 -12.81 1.43 -0.75
CA ILE A 160 -13.09 0.51 -1.86
C ILE A 160 -13.67 -0.77 -1.27
N LYS A 161 -14.85 -1.17 -1.75
CA LYS A 161 -15.57 -2.36 -1.28
C LYS A 161 -15.33 -3.54 -2.22
N PHE A 162 -15.43 -4.77 -1.69
CA PHE A 162 -15.23 -5.99 -2.48
C PHE A 162 -16.29 -6.17 -3.58
N ASP A 163 -17.51 -5.63 -3.38
CA ASP A 163 -18.63 -5.67 -4.32
C ASP A 163 -18.71 -4.44 -5.25
N ASP A 164 -17.74 -3.53 -5.17
CA ASP A 164 -17.69 -2.38 -6.07
C ASP A 164 -17.48 -2.82 -7.53
N LYS A 165 -18.24 -2.19 -8.44
CA LYS A 165 -18.00 -2.36 -9.88
C LYS A 165 -16.68 -1.73 -10.28
N LEU A 166 -15.71 -2.57 -10.66
CA LEU A 166 -14.34 -2.14 -10.95
C LEU A 166 -14.24 -1.15 -12.12
N ASP A 167 -15.18 -1.19 -13.07
CA ASP A 167 -15.21 -0.31 -14.24
C ASP A 167 -15.19 1.19 -13.86
N LYS A 168 -15.77 1.54 -12.71
CA LYS A 168 -15.76 2.92 -12.21
C LYS A 168 -14.36 3.43 -11.88
N PHE A 169 -13.42 2.52 -11.60
CA PHE A 169 -12.04 2.86 -11.23
C PHE A 169 -11.06 2.82 -12.40
N CYS A 170 -11.34 2.02 -13.45
CA CYS A 170 -10.41 1.80 -14.57
C CYS A 170 -9.97 3.09 -15.30
N LYS A 171 -10.82 4.14 -15.29
CA LYS A 171 -10.50 5.44 -15.89
C LYS A 171 -9.75 6.38 -14.95
N ILE A 172 -9.66 6.04 -13.67
CA ILE A 172 -9.16 6.92 -12.60
C ILE A 172 -7.78 6.46 -12.11
N THR A 173 -7.59 5.14 -12.01
CA THR A 173 -6.40 4.55 -11.41
C THR A 173 -5.91 3.32 -12.18
N ASP A 174 -4.63 3.00 -12.01
CA ASP A 174 -4.00 1.80 -12.58
C ASP A 174 -4.08 0.61 -11.62
N ILE A 175 -4.14 0.90 -10.30
CA ILE A 175 -4.11 -0.10 -9.23
C ILE A 175 -5.15 0.27 -8.18
N ILE A 176 -5.89 -0.71 -7.67
CA ILE A 176 -6.73 -0.56 -6.47
C ILE A 176 -6.04 -1.18 -5.25
N ASP A 177 -6.12 -0.50 -4.11
CA ASP A 177 -5.61 -1.00 -2.82
C ASP A 177 -6.77 -1.27 -1.85
N ILE A 178 -6.99 -2.53 -1.53
CA ILE A 178 -8.14 -2.98 -0.75
C ILE A 178 -7.64 -3.57 0.57
N SER A 179 -8.30 -3.22 1.66
CA SER A 179 -7.96 -3.72 2.99
C SER A 179 -9.19 -4.15 3.79
N GLY A 180 -9.85 -3.23 4.46
CA GLY A 180 -10.90 -3.52 5.43
C GLY A 180 -12.12 -4.25 4.88
N SER A 181 -12.49 -4.00 3.62
CA SER A 181 -13.65 -4.65 2.99
C SER A 181 -13.44 -6.15 2.69
N LEU A 182 -12.22 -6.64 2.82
CA LEU A 182 -11.88 -8.05 2.69
C LEU A 182 -11.73 -8.74 4.05
N GLU A 183 -12.27 -8.15 5.12
CA GLU A 183 -12.09 -8.65 6.48
C GLU A 183 -13.42 -9.04 7.12
N THR A 184 -13.44 -10.22 7.71
CA THR A 184 -14.47 -10.67 8.67
C THR A 184 -13.82 -10.74 10.03
N SER A 185 -14.41 -10.09 11.05
CA SER A 185 -13.89 -10.03 12.43
C SER A 185 -12.43 -9.55 12.55
N GLY A 186 -11.97 -8.70 11.61
CA GLY A 186 -10.61 -8.12 11.62
C GLY A 186 -9.50 -9.00 11.05
N GLU A 187 -9.85 -10.12 10.44
CA GLU A 187 -8.97 -10.99 9.64
C GLU A 187 -9.40 -10.99 8.18
N LYS A 188 -8.44 -11.16 7.26
CA LYS A 188 -8.78 -11.35 5.85
C LYS A 188 -9.60 -12.63 5.68
N ASP A 189 -10.76 -12.48 5.07
CA ASP A 189 -11.63 -13.59 4.76
C ASP A 189 -11.16 -14.31 3.49
N ILE A 190 -11.01 -15.62 3.56
CA ILE A 190 -10.59 -16.48 2.45
C ILE A 190 -11.66 -17.51 2.08
N SER A 191 -12.85 -17.41 2.66
CA SER A 191 -13.99 -18.26 2.37
C SER A 191 -14.71 -17.87 1.08
#